data_fc197799c3c1c8d8016fdacaf39348e2
#
_entry.id   fc197799c3c1c8d8016fdacaf39348e2
#
_cell.length_a   1.000
_cell.length_b   1.000
_cell.length_c   1.000
_cell.angle_alpha   90.00
_cell.angle_beta   90.00
_cell.angle_gamma   90.00
#
_symmetry.space_group_name_H-M   'P 1'
#
loop_
_entity.id
_entity.type
_entity.pdbx_description
1 polymer ?
#
loop_
_entity_poly.entity_id
_entity_poly.type
_entity_poly.pdbx_seq_one_letter_code
_entity_poly.pdbx_strand_id
1 'polypeptide(L)'
;MAASTESASAPDITTAQSRKAIYAASVGNLLEWYDFGVYAYLATMIAAKFFPGTDPTASLLAAFAAYGVGFLARPLGGIIIGRMGDVRGRKAALVLTIFMMAVGTVGIGLLPSYETIGVWAPVLLVALRIIQGIAAGGEWGTSTAFIIEWAPPTRRGFFGSFQQVSTAGGSLLGSATAALLTTLLTKEQMLDWGWRLPFILGMVLLFVGVYIRRNVDETPSFEATRAAPVNAPVVSGAGLGALAFGFTIFWTVAYYTLLAWMPTFTQKYAGLTPSQALWSNTVGLIAMVIAIPMWGALSDRVGRRPLLLASTISIGVLVWPLFSLMANIGGIAVVMPIQILLGVLLALYSGPGPAAISEIFPTHLRSTWMSAGYTLAVAVFGGFAPFMATWLIGATGSPLAPTYLYLIPAALISMIVVLRLKETSGRPLR
;
A
#
# COMPACT_ATOMS: atom_id res chain seq x y z
N MET A 1 18.63 33.31 41.04
CA MET A 1 18.92 31.90 40.77
C MET A 1 18.05 31.45 39.58
N ALA A 2 18.60 31.50 38.40
CA ALA A 2 17.93 31.03 37.18
C ALA A 2 18.22 29.55 37.02
N ALA A 3 17.18 28.72 37.08
CA ALA A 3 17.27 27.31 36.80
C ALA A 3 17.47 27.12 35.26
N SER A 4 18.65 26.69 34.89
CA SER A 4 18.95 26.23 33.55
C SER A 4 18.13 24.99 33.26
N THR A 5 17.11 25.08 32.38
CA THR A 5 16.46 23.95 31.77
C THR A 5 17.45 23.30 30.83
N GLU A 6 18.14 22.25 31.29
CA GLU A 6 18.86 21.30 30.43
C GLU A 6 17.86 20.71 29.43
N SER A 7 18.00 21.11 28.20
CA SER A 7 17.35 20.41 27.09
C SER A 7 17.94 19.00 27.05
N ALA A 8 17.13 17.99 27.39
CA ALA A 8 17.51 16.60 27.21
C ALA A 8 17.97 16.42 25.75
N SER A 9 19.26 16.23 25.54
CA SER A 9 19.84 15.92 24.25
C SER A 9 19.25 14.59 23.76
N ALA A 10 18.70 14.61 22.56
CA ALA A 10 18.23 13.37 21.91
C ALA A 10 19.37 12.33 21.94
N PRO A 11 19.07 11.06 22.25
CA PRO A 11 20.10 10.03 22.35
C PRO A 11 20.87 9.92 21.05
N ASP A 12 22.20 9.90 21.16
CA ASP A 12 23.13 9.79 20.04
C ASP A 12 23.05 8.36 19.46
N ILE A 13 22.06 8.16 18.57
CA ILE A 13 21.79 6.86 17.98
C ILE A 13 22.74 6.66 16.81
N THR A 14 23.52 5.60 16.88
CA THR A 14 24.47 5.29 15.82
C THR A 14 23.73 5.05 14.50
N THR A 15 24.30 5.54 13.42
CA THR A 15 23.77 5.38 12.04
C THR A 15 23.50 3.90 11.69
N ALA A 16 24.19 2.96 12.35
CA ALA A 16 24.01 1.53 12.17
C ALA A 16 22.71 1.01 12.79
N GLN A 17 22.33 1.48 13.99
CA GLN A 17 21.08 1.10 14.67
C GLN A 17 19.86 1.63 13.91
N SER A 18 19.93 2.88 13.44
CA SER A 18 18.87 3.46 12.59
C SER A 18 18.67 2.67 11.30
N ARG A 19 19.75 2.27 10.63
CA ARG A 19 19.67 1.43 9.42
C ARG A 19 19.03 0.08 9.70
N LYS A 20 19.44 -0.63 10.77
CA LYS A 20 18.88 -1.94 11.14
C LYS A 20 17.38 -1.86 11.41
N ALA A 21 16.92 -0.82 12.10
CA ALA A 21 15.51 -0.60 12.40
C ALA A 21 14.68 -0.28 11.15
N ILE A 22 15.18 0.57 10.24
CA ILE A 22 14.54 0.89 8.96
C ILE A 22 14.43 -0.36 8.08
N TYR A 23 15.48 -1.17 7.99
CA TYR A 23 15.44 -2.44 7.24
C TYR A 23 14.39 -3.39 7.79
N ALA A 24 14.30 -3.57 9.11
CA ALA A 24 13.34 -4.48 9.73
C ALA A 24 11.89 -4.03 9.50
N ALA A 25 11.61 -2.74 9.64
CA ALA A 25 10.29 -2.17 9.35
C ALA A 25 9.94 -2.31 7.85
N SER A 26 10.91 -2.07 6.96
CA SER A 26 10.72 -2.17 5.51
C SER A 26 10.44 -3.60 5.05
N VAL A 27 11.10 -4.61 5.64
CA VAL A 27 10.87 -6.02 5.27
C VAL A 27 9.46 -6.47 5.65
N GLY A 28 8.95 -6.12 6.83
CA GLY A 28 7.59 -6.45 7.23
C GLY A 28 6.55 -5.88 6.27
N ASN A 29 6.66 -4.59 5.97
CA ASN A 29 5.79 -3.90 5.03
C ASN A 29 5.88 -4.49 3.60
N LEU A 30 7.08 -4.88 3.14
CA LEU A 30 7.27 -5.53 1.85
C LEU A 30 6.50 -6.85 1.75
N LEU A 31 6.51 -7.66 2.81
CA LEU A 31 5.82 -8.95 2.87
C LEU A 31 4.30 -8.77 2.83
N GLU A 32 3.78 -7.81 3.58
CA GLU A 32 2.36 -7.45 3.54
C GLU A 32 1.91 -7.08 2.13
N TRP A 33 2.66 -6.21 1.45
CA TRP A 33 2.32 -5.75 0.10
C TRP A 33 2.53 -6.80 -0.98
N TYR A 34 3.43 -7.77 -0.77
CA TYR A 34 3.51 -8.96 -1.61
C TYR A 34 2.18 -9.72 -1.62
N ASP A 35 1.63 -10.03 -0.44
CA ASP A 35 0.39 -10.80 -0.31
C ASP A 35 -0.82 -10.10 -0.93
N PHE A 36 -0.97 -8.79 -0.67
CA PHE A 36 -2.02 -8.00 -1.28
C PHE A 36 -1.85 -7.90 -2.81
N GLY A 37 -0.61 -7.74 -3.28
CA GLY A 37 -0.28 -7.69 -4.70
C GLY A 37 -0.62 -9.01 -5.42
N VAL A 38 -0.16 -10.14 -4.90
CA VAL A 38 -0.43 -11.47 -5.47
C VAL A 38 -1.92 -11.71 -5.71
N TYR A 39 -2.75 -11.40 -4.73
CA TYR A 39 -4.20 -11.55 -4.89
C TYR A 39 -4.75 -10.69 -6.02
N ALA A 40 -4.40 -9.40 -6.06
CA ALA A 40 -4.89 -8.48 -7.08
C ALA A 40 -4.43 -8.90 -8.50
N TYR A 41 -3.19 -9.36 -8.63
CA TYR A 41 -2.63 -9.80 -9.92
C TYR A 41 -3.22 -11.11 -10.43
N LEU A 42 -3.67 -11.98 -9.53
CA LEU A 42 -4.35 -13.24 -9.84
C LEU A 42 -5.88 -13.14 -9.75
N ALA A 43 -6.44 -11.93 -9.65
CA ALA A 43 -7.88 -11.72 -9.43
C ALA A 43 -8.78 -12.43 -10.46
N THR A 44 -8.37 -12.50 -11.73
CA THR A 44 -9.12 -13.23 -12.77
C THR A 44 -9.17 -14.75 -12.51
N MET A 45 -8.09 -15.32 -11.99
CA MET A 45 -8.01 -16.75 -11.64
C MET A 45 -8.80 -17.03 -10.35
N ILE A 46 -8.68 -16.14 -9.37
CA ILE A 46 -9.45 -16.21 -8.12
C ILE A 46 -10.95 -16.09 -8.41
N ALA A 47 -11.35 -15.18 -9.30
CA ALA A 47 -12.74 -15.06 -9.75
C ALA A 47 -13.26 -16.39 -10.32
N ALA A 48 -12.51 -17.01 -11.21
CA ALA A 48 -12.89 -18.30 -11.84
C ALA A 48 -12.97 -19.47 -10.83
N LYS A 49 -12.08 -19.50 -9.83
CA LYS A 49 -11.98 -20.62 -8.88
C LYS A 49 -12.91 -20.50 -7.66
N PHE A 50 -13.23 -19.29 -7.23
CA PHE A 50 -13.98 -19.05 -6.00
C PHE A 50 -15.37 -18.44 -6.23
N PHE A 51 -15.57 -17.76 -7.35
CA PHE A 51 -16.81 -17.06 -7.68
C PHE A 51 -17.31 -17.44 -9.08
N PRO A 52 -17.44 -18.76 -9.41
CA PRO A 52 -17.91 -19.16 -10.72
C PRO A 52 -19.34 -18.69 -10.95
N GLY A 53 -19.59 -18.08 -12.09
CA GLY A 53 -20.90 -17.58 -12.48
C GLY A 53 -21.01 -17.48 -14.00
N THR A 54 -22.22 -17.26 -14.49
CA THR A 54 -22.50 -17.08 -15.92
C THR A 54 -22.02 -15.74 -16.46
N ASP A 55 -21.89 -14.72 -15.58
CA ASP A 55 -21.34 -13.42 -15.91
C ASP A 55 -19.90 -13.28 -15.38
N PRO A 56 -18.89 -13.27 -16.27
CA PRO A 56 -17.49 -13.07 -15.87
C PRO A 56 -17.21 -11.73 -15.16
N THR A 57 -18.03 -10.70 -15.43
CA THR A 57 -17.88 -9.40 -14.76
C THR A 57 -18.36 -9.47 -13.32
N ALA A 58 -19.48 -10.12 -13.05
CA ALA A 58 -19.97 -10.36 -11.70
C ALA A 58 -18.99 -11.19 -10.87
N SER A 59 -18.40 -12.24 -11.45
CA SER A 59 -17.38 -13.07 -10.81
C SER A 59 -16.13 -12.24 -10.43
N LEU A 60 -15.68 -11.39 -11.34
CA LEU A 60 -14.53 -10.51 -11.08
C LEU A 60 -14.83 -9.44 -10.02
N LEU A 61 -16.03 -8.85 -10.05
CA LEU A 61 -16.49 -7.93 -9.02
C LEU A 61 -16.51 -8.59 -7.63
N ALA A 62 -16.99 -9.83 -7.54
CA ALA A 62 -16.97 -10.58 -6.28
C ALA A 62 -15.53 -10.82 -5.76
N ALA A 63 -14.59 -11.16 -6.66
CA ALA A 63 -13.18 -11.30 -6.28
C ALA A 63 -12.58 -9.97 -5.79
N PHE A 64 -12.86 -8.86 -6.45
CA PHE A 64 -12.39 -7.55 -6.01
C PHE A 64 -13.13 -7.03 -4.77
N ALA A 65 -14.39 -7.39 -4.55
CA ALA A 65 -15.08 -7.12 -3.29
C ALA A 65 -14.40 -7.85 -2.12
N ALA A 66 -14.06 -9.14 -2.28
CA ALA A 66 -13.32 -9.91 -1.29
C ALA A 66 -11.92 -9.29 -1.01
N TYR A 67 -11.26 -8.74 -2.04
CA TYR A 67 -10.03 -7.95 -1.88
C TYR A 67 -10.26 -6.72 -1.01
N GLY A 68 -11.28 -5.93 -1.31
CA GLY A 68 -11.63 -4.70 -0.60
C GLY A 68 -12.02 -4.92 0.86
N VAL A 69 -12.72 -6.01 1.17
CA VAL A 69 -13.12 -6.36 2.55
C VAL A 69 -11.90 -6.51 3.47
N GLY A 70 -10.78 -7.03 2.97
CA GLY A 70 -9.52 -7.07 3.73
C GLY A 70 -9.07 -5.67 4.18
N PHE A 71 -9.24 -4.65 3.35
CA PHE A 71 -8.90 -3.27 3.71
C PHE A 71 -9.89 -2.65 4.69
N LEU A 72 -11.17 -2.97 4.61
CA LEU A 72 -12.17 -2.54 5.60
C LEU A 72 -11.89 -3.09 6.99
N ALA A 73 -11.24 -4.24 7.10
CA ALA A 73 -10.88 -4.84 8.38
C ALA A 73 -9.66 -4.18 9.05
N ARG A 74 -8.86 -3.37 8.33
CA ARG A 74 -7.65 -2.71 8.87
C ARG A 74 -7.91 -1.80 10.07
N PRO A 75 -8.93 -0.93 10.09
CA PRO A 75 -9.21 -0.10 11.27
C PRO A 75 -9.46 -0.92 12.53
N LEU A 76 -10.16 -2.05 12.42
CA LEU A 76 -10.37 -2.98 13.53
C LEU A 76 -9.05 -3.57 14.01
N GLY A 77 -8.17 -3.94 13.09
CA GLY A 77 -6.83 -4.42 13.38
C GLY A 77 -6.00 -3.40 14.16
N GLY A 78 -6.02 -2.14 13.75
CA GLY A 78 -5.35 -1.05 14.46
C GLY A 78 -5.78 -0.93 15.92
N ILE A 79 -7.08 -1.09 16.20
CA ILE A 79 -7.62 -1.06 17.58
C ILE A 79 -7.24 -2.32 18.36
N ILE A 80 -7.49 -3.50 17.80
CA ILE A 80 -7.31 -4.79 18.50
C ILE A 80 -5.81 -5.03 18.78
N ILE A 81 -4.98 -4.90 17.75
CA ILE A 81 -3.55 -5.18 17.82
C ILE A 81 -2.82 -4.05 18.58
N GLY A 82 -3.25 -2.80 18.39
CA GLY A 82 -2.75 -1.66 19.15
C GLY A 82 -2.95 -1.88 20.66
N ARG A 83 -4.18 -2.18 21.08
CA ARG A 83 -4.50 -2.45 22.49
C ARG A 83 -3.73 -3.66 23.04
N MET A 84 -3.56 -4.70 22.23
CA MET A 84 -2.76 -5.86 22.65
C MET A 84 -1.29 -5.48 22.83
N GLY A 85 -0.73 -4.64 21.95
CA GLY A 85 0.63 -4.11 22.07
C GLY A 85 0.83 -3.29 23.35
N ASP A 86 -0.18 -2.52 23.74
CA ASP A 86 -0.15 -1.72 24.97
C ASP A 86 -0.22 -2.60 26.24
N VAL A 87 -1.01 -3.68 26.22
CA VAL A 87 -1.25 -4.56 27.39
C VAL A 87 -0.21 -5.67 27.50
N ARG A 88 0.11 -6.36 26.40
CA ARG A 88 0.99 -7.55 26.37
C ARG A 88 2.39 -7.29 25.81
N GLY A 89 2.66 -6.06 25.39
CA GLY A 89 3.93 -5.65 24.78
C GLY A 89 3.93 -5.72 23.26
N ARG A 90 4.69 -4.84 22.64
CA ARG A 90 4.75 -4.69 21.17
C ARG A 90 5.25 -5.95 20.47
N LYS A 91 6.19 -6.68 21.07
CA LYS A 91 6.72 -7.95 20.53
C LYS A 91 5.61 -9.00 20.38
N ALA A 92 4.71 -9.14 21.38
CA ALA A 92 3.59 -10.07 21.32
C ALA A 92 2.59 -9.69 20.22
N ALA A 93 2.29 -8.39 20.06
CA ALA A 93 1.45 -7.87 18.99
C ALA A 93 2.05 -8.18 17.61
N LEU A 94 3.34 -7.92 17.42
CA LEU A 94 4.05 -8.20 16.17
C LEU A 94 4.07 -9.70 15.81
N VAL A 95 4.28 -10.58 16.79
CA VAL A 95 4.23 -12.03 16.55
C VAL A 95 2.84 -12.48 16.13
N LEU A 96 1.79 -11.93 16.76
CA LEU A 96 0.41 -12.23 16.37
C LEU A 96 0.10 -11.75 14.95
N THR A 97 0.50 -10.52 14.56
CA THR A 97 0.26 -10.01 13.20
C THR A 97 0.91 -10.89 12.15
N ILE A 98 2.16 -11.30 12.36
CA ILE A 98 2.87 -12.21 11.44
C ILE A 98 2.15 -13.56 11.35
N PHE A 99 1.73 -14.12 12.49
CA PHE A 99 1.00 -15.38 12.50
C PHE A 99 -0.33 -15.28 11.75
N MET A 100 -1.10 -14.20 11.98
CA MET A 100 -2.37 -13.96 11.27
C MET A 100 -2.15 -13.78 9.77
N MET A 101 -1.10 -13.05 9.36
CA MET A 101 -0.74 -12.92 7.94
C MET A 101 -0.39 -14.28 7.34
N ALA A 102 0.43 -15.10 8.03
CA ALA A 102 0.77 -16.44 7.58
C ALA A 102 -0.47 -17.33 7.39
N VAL A 103 -1.36 -17.34 8.39
CA VAL A 103 -2.62 -18.10 8.32
C VAL A 103 -3.47 -17.63 7.13
N GLY A 104 -3.59 -16.32 6.93
CA GLY A 104 -4.36 -15.76 5.81
C GLY A 104 -3.76 -16.15 4.45
N THR A 105 -2.47 -15.94 4.27
CA THR A 105 -1.79 -16.17 2.98
C THR A 105 -1.73 -17.64 2.62
N VAL A 106 -1.21 -18.47 3.52
CA VAL A 106 -1.12 -19.93 3.31
C VAL A 106 -2.51 -20.53 3.22
N GLY A 107 -3.44 -20.06 4.06
CA GLY A 107 -4.84 -20.49 4.02
C GLY A 107 -5.46 -20.29 2.65
N ILE A 108 -5.27 -19.13 2.01
CA ILE A 108 -5.75 -18.87 0.64
C ILE A 108 -5.11 -19.86 -0.35
N GLY A 109 -3.79 -20.06 -0.28
CA GLY A 109 -3.09 -21.01 -1.18
C GLY A 109 -3.54 -22.46 -1.04
N LEU A 110 -3.96 -22.88 0.15
CA LEU A 110 -4.42 -24.25 0.45
C LEU A 110 -5.94 -24.43 0.31
N LEU A 111 -6.69 -23.31 0.13
CA LEU A 111 -8.15 -23.35 0.12
C LEU A 111 -8.67 -24.17 -1.08
N PRO A 112 -9.60 -25.12 -0.85
CA PRO A 112 -10.28 -25.81 -1.94
C PRO A 112 -11.14 -24.85 -2.77
N SER A 113 -11.28 -25.12 -4.07
CA SER A 113 -12.07 -24.31 -4.99
C SER A 113 -13.58 -24.49 -4.77
N TYR A 114 -14.37 -23.63 -5.42
CA TYR A 114 -15.83 -23.72 -5.41
C TYR A 114 -16.34 -25.09 -5.91
N GLU A 115 -15.67 -25.68 -6.89
CA GLU A 115 -16.01 -27.01 -7.42
C GLU A 115 -15.94 -28.11 -6.35
N THR A 116 -15.08 -27.94 -5.33
CA THR A 116 -14.88 -28.93 -4.27
C THR A 116 -15.78 -28.74 -3.06
N ILE A 117 -15.91 -27.49 -2.56
CA ILE A 117 -16.61 -27.19 -1.31
C ILE A 117 -17.77 -26.19 -1.47
N GLY A 118 -18.14 -25.88 -2.72
CA GLY A 118 -19.29 -25.00 -3.00
C GLY A 118 -19.15 -23.61 -2.39
N VAL A 119 -20.26 -23.11 -1.83
CA VAL A 119 -20.36 -21.78 -1.23
C VAL A 119 -19.38 -21.51 -0.08
N TRP A 120 -18.84 -22.57 0.53
CA TRP A 120 -17.83 -22.43 1.59
C TRP A 120 -16.49 -21.88 1.07
N ALA A 121 -16.17 -22.09 -0.21
CA ALA A 121 -14.94 -21.57 -0.80
C ALA A 121 -14.87 -20.02 -0.74
N PRO A 122 -15.83 -19.25 -1.27
CA PRO A 122 -15.82 -17.79 -1.13
C PRO A 122 -15.97 -17.31 0.32
N VAL A 123 -16.75 -17.99 1.16
CA VAL A 123 -16.92 -17.63 2.57
C VAL A 123 -15.58 -17.70 3.31
N LEU A 124 -14.86 -18.80 3.17
CA LEU A 124 -13.54 -18.98 3.78
C LEU A 124 -12.49 -18.03 3.21
N LEU A 125 -12.54 -17.77 1.89
CA LEU A 125 -11.66 -16.79 1.25
C LEU A 125 -11.84 -15.40 1.87
N VAL A 126 -13.09 -14.94 2.04
CA VAL A 126 -13.40 -13.64 2.67
C VAL A 126 -12.96 -13.62 4.14
N ALA A 127 -13.19 -14.72 4.89
CA ALA A 127 -12.73 -14.82 6.27
C ALA A 127 -11.19 -14.70 6.38
N LEU A 128 -10.43 -15.37 5.51
CA LEU A 128 -8.98 -15.25 5.45
C LEU A 128 -8.53 -13.83 5.10
N ARG A 129 -9.24 -13.15 4.20
CA ARG A 129 -9.00 -11.74 3.86
C ARG A 129 -9.25 -10.79 5.03
N ILE A 130 -10.28 -11.03 5.83
CA ILE A 130 -10.54 -10.27 7.06
C ILE A 130 -9.38 -10.47 8.05
N ILE A 131 -8.90 -11.71 8.23
CA ILE A 131 -7.77 -12.02 9.10
C ILE A 131 -6.50 -11.26 8.65
N GLN A 132 -6.19 -11.27 7.35
CA GLN A 132 -5.06 -10.51 6.79
C GLN A 132 -5.24 -9.00 7.00
N GLY A 133 -6.45 -8.48 6.80
CA GLY A 133 -6.76 -7.07 7.00
C GLY A 133 -6.58 -6.62 8.45
N ILE A 134 -7.04 -7.42 9.41
CA ILE A 134 -6.84 -7.16 10.85
C ILE A 134 -5.33 -7.17 11.17
N ALA A 135 -4.56 -8.12 10.63
CA ALA A 135 -3.12 -8.19 10.83
C ALA A 135 -2.40 -6.93 10.34
N ALA A 136 -2.77 -6.41 9.17
CA ALA A 136 -2.15 -5.26 8.51
C ALA A 136 -2.54 -3.88 9.11
N GLY A 137 -3.52 -3.83 10.02
CA GLY A 137 -4.23 -2.58 10.38
C GLY A 137 -3.43 -1.52 11.13
N GLY A 138 -2.31 -1.85 11.78
CA GLY A 138 -1.59 -0.88 12.62
C GLY A 138 -0.18 -0.52 12.15
N GLU A 139 0.32 -1.15 11.09
CA GLU A 139 1.76 -1.14 10.77
C GLU A 139 2.20 0.12 10.01
N TRP A 140 1.41 0.59 9.03
CA TRP A 140 1.84 1.67 8.14
C TRP A 140 2.12 3.00 8.86
N GLY A 141 1.20 3.46 9.70
CA GLY A 141 1.35 4.74 10.38
C GLY A 141 2.48 4.74 11.41
N THR A 142 2.64 3.63 12.12
CA THR A 142 3.71 3.48 13.11
C THR A 142 5.09 3.41 12.44
N SER A 143 5.24 2.63 11.37
CA SER A 143 6.49 2.54 10.62
C SER A 143 6.85 3.85 9.93
N THR A 144 5.87 4.56 9.37
CA THR A 144 6.08 5.87 8.74
C THR A 144 6.53 6.91 9.75
N ALA A 145 5.82 7.04 10.88
CA ALA A 145 6.20 7.97 11.95
C ALA A 145 7.61 7.66 12.46
N PHE A 146 7.91 6.39 12.69
CA PHE A 146 9.23 5.92 13.11
C PHE A 146 10.32 6.37 12.14
N ILE A 147 10.20 6.08 10.83
CA ILE A 147 11.21 6.44 9.83
C ILE A 147 11.43 7.97 9.79
N ILE A 148 10.35 8.75 9.87
CA ILE A 148 10.43 10.22 9.77
C ILE A 148 11.02 10.86 11.03
N GLU A 149 10.75 10.33 12.21
CA GLU A 149 11.30 10.82 13.49
C GLU A 149 12.79 10.58 13.62
N TRP A 150 13.29 9.49 13.00
CA TRP A 150 14.71 9.15 12.97
C TRP A 150 15.48 9.78 11.81
N ALA A 151 14.78 10.32 10.81
CA ALA A 151 15.41 10.92 9.65
C ALA A 151 15.98 12.30 9.98
N PRO A 152 17.19 12.64 9.49
CA PRO A 152 17.72 13.98 9.58
C PRO A 152 16.71 15.00 9.01
N PRO A 153 16.52 16.18 9.64
CA PRO A 153 15.53 17.17 9.21
C PRO A 153 15.64 17.58 7.74
N THR A 154 16.87 17.60 7.20
CA THR A 154 17.18 17.96 5.81
C THR A 154 17.01 16.84 4.80
N ARG A 155 16.72 15.58 5.24
CA ARG A 155 16.64 14.39 4.39
C ARG A 155 15.41 13.52 4.67
N ARG A 156 14.37 14.06 5.27
CA ARG A 156 13.15 13.31 5.61
C ARG A 156 12.43 12.77 4.38
N GLY A 157 12.44 13.49 3.26
CA GLY A 157 11.87 13.02 2.01
C GLY A 157 12.58 11.78 1.49
N PHE A 158 13.91 11.80 1.47
CA PHE A 158 14.70 10.65 1.06
C PHE A 158 14.47 9.44 1.98
N PHE A 159 14.66 9.60 3.30
CA PHE A 159 14.48 8.47 4.22
C PHE A 159 13.03 7.99 4.33
N GLY A 160 12.06 8.92 4.34
CA GLY A 160 10.64 8.59 4.36
C GLY A 160 10.19 7.81 3.13
N SER A 161 10.82 8.05 1.99
CA SER A 161 10.51 7.35 0.74
C SER A 161 10.74 5.84 0.81
N PHE A 162 11.63 5.35 1.69
CA PHE A 162 11.90 3.91 1.85
C PHE A 162 10.68 3.14 2.36
N GLN A 163 9.76 3.80 3.05
CA GLN A 163 8.48 3.20 3.38
C GLN A 163 7.71 2.82 2.11
N GLN A 164 7.69 3.71 1.11
CA GLN A 164 7.03 3.43 -0.17
C GLN A 164 7.86 2.53 -1.11
N VAL A 165 9.18 2.57 -1.01
CA VAL A 165 10.05 1.58 -1.69
C VAL A 165 9.70 0.17 -1.23
N SER A 166 9.47 -0.04 0.08
CA SER A 166 9.09 -1.37 0.59
C SER A 166 7.67 -1.77 0.14
N THR A 167 6.72 -0.85 0.11
CA THR A 167 5.35 -1.06 -0.41
C THR A 167 5.38 -1.46 -1.89
N ALA A 168 6.01 -0.64 -2.74
CA ALA A 168 6.12 -0.91 -4.16
C ALA A 168 7.01 -2.15 -4.46
N GLY A 169 8.03 -2.38 -3.64
CA GLY A 169 8.88 -3.57 -3.70
C GLY A 169 8.13 -4.86 -3.44
N GLY A 170 7.22 -4.88 -2.45
CA GLY A 170 6.34 -6.02 -2.19
C GLY A 170 5.41 -6.29 -3.39
N SER A 171 4.76 -5.26 -3.91
CA SER A 171 3.94 -5.36 -5.11
C SER A 171 4.75 -5.82 -6.33
N LEU A 172 5.99 -5.33 -6.49
CA LEU A 172 6.91 -5.75 -7.54
C LEU A 172 7.23 -7.25 -7.45
N LEU A 173 7.57 -7.75 -6.27
CA LEU A 173 7.82 -9.18 -6.06
C LEU A 173 6.57 -10.02 -6.38
N GLY A 174 5.39 -9.58 -5.96
CA GLY A 174 4.13 -10.23 -6.28
C GLY A 174 3.85 -10.27 -7.79
N SER A 175 4.03 -9.13 -8.49
CA SER A 175 3.86 -9.03 -9.94
C SER A 175 4.87 -9.89 -10.69
N ALA A 176 6.15 -9.84 -10.31
CA ALA A 176 7.21 -10.64 -10.91
C ALA A 176 6.99 -12.14 -10.72
N THR A 177 6.56 -12.57 -9.53
CA THR A 177 6.22 -13.98 -9.25
C THR A 177 5.06 -14.44 -10.12
N ALA A 178 3.99 -13.66 -10.21
CA ALA A 178 2.85 -13.98 -11.06
C ALA A 178 3.23 -13.98 -12.55
N ALA A 179 4.04 -13.01 -13.00
CA ALA A 179 4.54 -12.92 -14.38
C ALA A 179 5.39 -14.15 -14.75
N LEU A 180 6.31 -14.54 -13.86
CA LEU A 180 7.16 -15.72 -14.07
C LEU A 180 6.33 -16.99 -14.18
N LEU A 181 5.40 -17.21 -13.27
CA LEU A 181 4.56 -18.40 -13.27
C LEU A 181 3.65 -18.47 -14.51
N THR A 182 3.05 -17.36 -14.91
CA THR A 182 2.23 -17.30 -16.15
C THR A 182 3.05 -17.42 -17.43
N THR A 183 4.38 -17.28 -17.35
CA THR A 183 5.29 -17.54 -18.47
C THR A 183 5.73 -19.00 -18.53
N LEU A 184 5.96 -19.62 -17.36
CA LEU A 184 6.49 -20.98 -17.26
C LEU A 184 5.41 -22.06 -17.31
N LEU A 185 4.18 -21.74 -16.86
CA LEU A 185 3.08 -22.68 -16.76
C LEU A 185 2.05 -22.42 -17.87
N THR A 186 1.41 -23.47 -18.35
CA THR A 186 0.27 -23.34 -19.27
C THR A 186 -0.93 -22.72 -18.56
N LYS A 187 -1.90 -22.24 -19.32
CA LYS A 187 -3.14 -21.68 -18.77
C LYS A 187 -3.88 -22.69 -17.88
N GLU A 188 -3.90 -23.95 -18.31
CA GLU A 188 -4.51 -25.07 -17.59
C GLU A 188 -3.77 -25.32 -16.28
N GLN A 189 -2.44 -25.41 -16.30
CA GLN A 189 -1.62 -25.58 -15.09
C GLN A 189 -1.77 -24.42 -14.13
N MET A 190 -1.82 -23.17 -14.64
CA MET A 190 -2.06 -21.99 -13.81
C MET A 190 -3.43 -22.02 -13.14
N LEU A 191 -4.49 -22.42 -13.84
CA LEU A 191 -5.82 -22.54 -13.29
C LEU A 191 -5.97 -23.71 -12.33
N ASP A 192 -5.28 -24.82 -12.56
CA ASP A 192 -5.41 -26.02 -11.74
C ASP A 192 -4.69 -25.89 -10.40
N TRP A 193 -3.40 -25.60 -10.42
CA TRP A 193 -2.57 -25.53 -9.21
C TRP A 193 -1.63 -24.33 -9.15
N GLY A 194 -1.20 -23.77 -10.28
CA GLY A 194 -0.15 -22.75 -10.37
C GLY A 194 -0.49 -21.47 -9.62
N TRP A 195 -1.75 -21.07 -9.54
CA TRP A 195 -2.20 -19.91 -8.82
C TRP A 195 -1.95 -19.99 -7.29
N ARG A 196 -1.77 -21.21 -6.77
CA ARG A 196 -1.47 -21.43 -5.34
C ARG A 196 -0.04 -21.11 -4.98
N LEU A 197 0.90 -21.28 -5.93
CA LEU A 197 2.34 -21.13 -5.67
C LEU A 197 2.73 -19.75 -5.10
N PRO A 198 2.24 -18.61 -5.61
CA PRO A 198 2.58 -17.31 -5.05
C PRO A 198 2.20 -17.17 -3.56
N PHE A 199 1.06 -17.74 -3.16
CA PHE A 199 0.62 -17.72 -1.75
C PHE A 199 1.49 -18.65 -0.89
N ILE A 200 1.92 -19.79 -1.40
CA ILE A 200 2.84 -20.71 -0.70
C ILE A 200 4.23 -20.09 -0.59
N LEU A 201 4.72 -19.41 -1.63
CA LEU A 201 5.97 -18.65 -1.57
C LEU A 201 5.91 -17.50 -0.54
N GLY A 202 4.76 -16.89 -0.34
CA GLY A 202 4.51 -15.91 0.73
C GLY A 202 4.85 -16.47 2.12
N MET A 203 4.63 -17.77 2.36
CA MET A 203 5.04 -18.44 3.60
C MET A 203 6.56 -18.40 3.84
N VAL A 204 7.35 -18.61 2.81
CA VAL A 204 8.83 -18.54 2.92
C VAL A 204 9.27 -17.14 3.31
N LEU A 205 8.69 -16.13 2.67
CA LEU A 205 8.96 -14.73 2.98
C LEU A 205 8.56 -14.38 4.43
N LEU A 206 7.45 -14.94 4.93
CA LEU A 206 7.03 -14.77 6.33
C LEU A 206 8.03 -15.36 7.33
N PHE A 207 8.62 -16.53 7.07
CA PHE A 207 9.69 -17.08 7.91
C PHE A 207 10.90 -16.13 7.97
N VAL A 208 11.29 -15.54 6.84
CA VAL A 208 12.35 -14.52 6.79
C VAL A 208 11.97 -13.30 7.61
N GLY A 209 10.74 -12.82 7.51
CA GLY A 209 10.21 -11.70 8.29
C GLY A 209 10.23 -11.97 9.80
N VAL A 210 9.79 -13.16 10.23
CA VAL A 210 9.86 -13.59 11.64
C VAL A 210 11.29 -13.64 12.15
N TYR A 211 12.21 -14.22 11.36
CA TYR A 211 13.62 -14.32 11.73
C TYR A 211 14.23 -12.92 11.94
N ILE A 212 14.00 -12.01 10.99
CA ILE A 212 14.53 -10.64 11.08
C ILE A 212 13.95 -9.92 12.31
N ARG A 213 12.63 -10.00 12.54
CA ARG A 213 11.97 -9.32 13.67
C ARG A 213 12.34 -9.90 15.04
N ARG A 214 12.62 -11.20 15.15
CA ARG A 214 13.09 -11.82 16.40
C ARG A 214 14.47 -11.33 16.83
N ASN A 215 15.30 -10.92 15.86
CA ASN A 215 16.68 -10.45 16.08
C ASN A 215 16.80 -8.91 16.16
N VAL A 216 15.68 -8.19 16.20
CA VAL A 216 15.65 -6.74 16.44
C VAL A 216 15.22 -6.47 17.87
N ASP A 217 16.06 -5.71 18.58
CA ASP A 217 15.78 -5.28 19.95
C ASP A 217 14.61 -4.26 19.98
N GLU A 218 13.93 -4.18 21.12
CA GLU A 218 12.87 -3.20 21.34
C GLU A 218 13.43 -1.77 21.24
N THR A 219 12.65 -0.85 20.71
CA THR A 219 13.14 0.51 20.46
C THR A 219 13.31 1.30 21.77
N PRO A 220 14.42 2.04 21.96
CA PRO A 220 14.65 2.86 23.16
C PRO A 220 13.52 3.87 23.43
N SER A 221 12.82 4.34 22.39
CA SER A 221 11.67 5.24 22.52
C SER A 221 10.46 4.57 23.18
N PHE A 222 10.29 3.24 23.07
CA PHE A 222 9.21 2.52 23.75
C PHE A 222 9.49 2.40 25.24
N GLU A 223 10.73 2.15 25.64
CA GLU A 223 11.13 2.12 27.05
C GLU A 223 10.97 3.50 27.69
N ALA A 224 11.30 4.58 26.97
CA ALA A 224 11.09 5.95 27.43
C ALA A 224 9.61 6.34 27.56
N THR A 225 8.74 5.89 26.63
CA THR A 225 7.30 6.20 26.68
C THR A 225 6.57 5.41 27.78
N ARG A 226 7.07 4.25 28.17
CA ARG A 226 6.56 3.46 29.29
C ARG A 226 6.82 4.13 30.66
N ALA A 227 7.82 4.98 30.73
CA ALA A 227 8.21 5.70 31.95
C ALA A 227 7.48 7.03 32.14
N ALA A 228 6.78 7.57 31.15
CA ALA A 228 6.10 8.87 31.23
C ALA A 228 4.57 8.71 31.26
N PRO A 229 3.85 9.24 32.29
CA PRO A 229 2.38 9.27 32.26
C PRO A 229 1.90 10.20 31.15
N VAL A 230 1.07 9.66 30.24
CA VAL A 230 0.48 10.45 29.16
C VAL A 230 -0.68 11.29 29.70
N ASN A 231 -0.34 12.43 30.27
CA ASN A 231 -1.29 13.51 30.61
C ASN A 231 -1.30 14.58 29.49
N ALA A 232 -1.33 14.18 28.23
CA ALA A 232 -1.53 15.13 27.15
C ALA A 232 -3.04 15.44 27.01
N PRO A 233 -3.44 16.72 26.96
CA PRO A 233 -4.83 17.07 26.70
C PRO A 233 -5.26 16.47 25.36
N VAL A 234 -6.45 15.89 25.32
CA VAL A 234 -7.07 15.37 24.11
C VAL A 234 -7.41 16.56 23.20
N VAL A 235 -6.41 17.07 22.49
CA VAL A 235 -6.64 18.07 21.44
C VAL A 235 -7.27 17.34 20.26
N SER A 236 -8.40 17.83 19.77
CA SER A 236 -9.09 17.25 18.63
C SER A 236 -8.20 17.31 17.38
N GLY A 237 -7.55 16.21 17.04
CA GLY A 237 -6.79 16.04 15.80
C GLY A 237 -7.68 15.76 14.58
N ALA A 238 -9.02 15.78 14.72
CA ALA A 238 -9.94 15.40 13.68
C ALA A 238 -9.77 16.21 12.38
N GLY A 239 -9.52 17.51 12.47
CA GLY A 239 -9.27 18.36 11.31
C GLY A 239 -7.99 17.96 10.56
N LEU A 240 -6.93 17.59 11.29
CA LEU A 240 -5.69 17.08 10.70
C LEU A 240 -5.88 15.68 10.12
N GLY A 241 -6.66 14.83 10.77
CA GLY A 241 -7.07 13.52 10.25
C GLY A 241 -7.85 13.64 8.93
N ALA A 242 -8.76 14.60 8.82
CA ALA A 242 -9.48 14.91 7.59
C ALA A 242 -8.55 15.41 6.47
N LEU A 243 -7.53 16.20 6.79
CA LEU A 243 -6.49 16.60 5.82
C LEU A 243 -5.69 15.40 5.35
N ALA A 244 -5.28 14.49 6.26
CA ALA A 244 -4.58 13.25 5.89
C ALA A 244 -5.47 12.35 5.03
N PHE A 245 -6.75 12.23 5.33
CA PHE A 245 -7.72 11.51 4.53
C PHE A 245 -7.79 12.07 3.10
N GLY A 246 -8.04 13.36 2.93
CA GLY A 246 -8.12 13.99 1.62
C GLY A 246 -6.79 13.98 0.85
N PHE A 247 -5.65 14.10 1.54
CA PHE A 247 -4.32 13.91 0.97
C PHE A 247 -4.14 12.50 0.40
N THR A 248 -4.65 11.48 1.07
CA THR A 248 -4.44 10.09 0.73
C THR A 248 -5.37 9.61 -0.40
N ILE A 249 -6.52 10.26 -0.66
CA ILE A 249 -7.50 9.80 -1.66
C ILE A 249 -6.85 9.56 -3.03
N PHE A 250 -6.20 10.56 -3.62
CA PHE A 250 -5.55 10.39 -4.91
C PHE A 250 -4.45 9.33 -4.87
N TRP A 251 -3.61 9.39 -3.85
CA TRP A 251 -2.49 8.46 -3.71
C TRP A 251 -2.95 7.00 -3.75
N THR A 252 -3.97 6.69 -2.95
CA THR A 252 -4.49 5.33 -2.86
C THR A 252 -5.26 4.92 -4.11
N VAL A 253 -6.14 5.80 -4.64
CA VAL A 253 -6.88 5.51 -5.88
C VAL A 253 -5.93 5.27 -7.04
N ALA A 254 -4.94 6.14 -7.23
CA ALA A 254 -3.95 5.99 -8.30
C ALA A 254 -3.10 4.72 -8.13
N TYR A 255 -2.60 4.45 -6.91
CA TYR A 255 -1.80 3.27 -6.64
C TYR A 255 -2.54 1.96 -7.00
N TYR A 256 -3.76 1.80 -6.49
CA TYR A 256 -4.51 0.56 -6.71
C TYR A 256 -5.07 0.44 -8.13
N THR A 257 -5.46 1.54 -8.76
CA THR A 257 -5.95 1.51 -10.15
C THR A 257 -4.81 1.30 -11.14
N LEU A 258 -3.70 2.03 -10.99
CA LEU A 258 -2.60 2.03 -11.96
C LEU A 258 -1.63 0.85 -11.78
N LEU A 259 -1.62 0.19 -10.63
CA LEU A 259 -0.69 -0.90 -10.35
C LEU A 259 -1.41 -2.21 -10.04
N ALA A 260 -2.36 -2.23 -9.11
CA ALA A 260 -3.02 -3.47 -8.69
C ALA A 260 -4.07 -3.96 -9.71
N TRP A 261 -4.86 -3.05 -10.28
CA TRP A 261 -5.91 -3.37 -11.24
C TRP A 261 -5.43 -3.36 -12.70
N MET A 262 -4.34 -2.68 -13.01
CA MET A 262 -3.83 -2.51 -14.37
C MET A 262 -3.64 -3.83 -15.15
N PRO A 263 -3.11 -4.93 -14.58
CA PRO A 263 -3.03 -6.20 -15.30
C PRO A 263 -4.39 -6.72 -15.77
N THR A 264 -5.45 -6.52 -14.98
CA THR A 264 -6.82 -6.88 -15.37
C THR A 264 -7.31 -6.02 -16.54
N PHE A 265 -7.08 -4.70 -16.48
CA PHE A 265 -7.44 -3.78 -17.55
C PHE A 265 -6.74 -4.12 -18.87
N THR A 266 -5.44 -4.32 -18.82
CA THR A 266 -4.65 -4.56 -20.03
C THR A 266 -4.93 -5.92 -20.68
N GLN A 267 -5.28 -6.93 -19.89
CA GLN A 267 -5.77 -8.21 -20.42
C GLN A 267 -7.13 -8.08 -21.11
N LYS A 268 -8.06 -7.34 -20.50
CA LYS A 268 -9.44 -7.25 -21.01
C LYS A 268 -9.62 -6.25 -22.16
N TYR A 269 -8.89 -5.12 -22.12
CA TYR A 269 -9.16 -3.97 -22.99
C TYR A 269 -7.98 -3.54 -23.86
N ALA A 270 -6.76 -4.03 -23.59
CA ALA A 270 -5.58 -3.71 -24.41
C ALA A 270 -5.01 -4.93 -25.15
N GLY A 271 -5.69 -6.08 -25.14
CA GLY A 271 -5.34 -7.26 -25.90
C GLY A 271 -4.06 -7.99 -25.46
N LEU A 272 -3.61 -7.77 -24.21
CA LEU A 272 -2.42 -8.45 -23.69
C LEU A 272 -2.75 -9.85 -23.15
N THR A 273 -1.83 -10.79 -23.35
CA THR A 273 -1.87 -12.06 -22.63
C THR A 273 -1.63 -11.84 -21.13
N PRO A 274 -2.03 -12.77 -20.25
CA PRO A 274 -1.78 -12.64 -18.80
C PRO A 274 -0.31 -12.41 -18.47
N SER A 275 0.61 -13.13 -19.14
CA SER A 275 2.05 -12.95 -18.97
C SER A 275 2.52 -11.55 -19.40
N GLN A 276 2.10 -11.07 -20.57
CA GLN A 276 2.47 -9.74 -21.07
C GLN A 276 1.96 -8.63 -20.15
N ALA A 277 0.72 -8.72 -19.65
CA ALA A 277 0.13 -7.77 -18.74
C ALA A 277 0.91 -7.69 -17.42
N LEU A 278 1.31 -8.84 -16.87
CA LEU A 278 2.07 -8.92 -15.63
C LEU A 278 3.52 -8.46 -15.81
N TRP A 279 4.19 -8.79 -16.91
CA TRP A 279 5.53 -8.28 -17.20
C TRP A 279 5.55 -6.78 -17.41
N SER A 280 4.57 -6.24 -18.13
CA SER A 280 4.40 -4.80 -18.32
C SER A 280 4.21 -4.08 -16.97
N ASN A 281 3.37 -4.63 -16.08
CA ASN A 281 3.18 -4.12 -14.72
C ASN A 281 4.46 -4.22 -13.87
N THR A 282 5.20 -5.34 -13.98
CA THR A 282 6.47 -5.55 -13.28
C THR A 282 7.51 -4.51 -13.67
N VAL A 283 7.65 -4.22 -14.97
CA VAL A 283 8.58 -3.19 -15.46
C VAL A 283 8.15 -1.78 -15.00
N GLY A 284 6.86 -1.49 -15.01
CA GLY A 284 6.33 -0.24 -14.46
C GLY A 284 6.62 -0.08 -12.96
N LEU A 285 6.48 -1.16 -12.18
CA LEU A 285 6.83 -1.19 -10.75
C LEU A 285 8.34 -1.04 -10.51
N ILE A 286 9.21 -1.63 -11.34
CA ILE A 286 10.67 -1.41 -11.26
C ILE A 286 10.98 0.07 -11.44
N ALA A 287 10.42 0.70 -12.47
CA ALA A 287 10.61 2.13 -12.71
C ALA A 287 10.13 2.98 -11.53
N MET A 288 8.98 2.64 -10.96
CA MET A 288 8.43 3.31 -9.78
C MET A 288 9.35 3.15 -8.55
N VAL A 289 9.81 1.95 -8.24
CA VAL A 289 10.70 1.65 -7.09
C VAL A 289 12.00 2.46 -7.18
N ILE A 290 12.56 2.58 -8.38
CA ILE A 290 13.76 3.40 -8.63
C ILE A 290 13.45 4.89 -8.48
N ALA A 291 12.32 5.36 -8.99
CA ALA A 291 11.94 6.77 -8.99
C ALA A 291 11.57 7.29 -7.59
N ILE A 292 10.96 6.47 -6.72
CA ILE A 292 10.50 6.87 -5.38
C ILE A 292 11.61 7.57 -4.57
N PRO A 293 12.79 6.99 -4.33
CA PRO A 293 13.84 7.64 -3.55
C PRO A 293 14.45 8.86 -4.26
N MET A 294 14.47 8.88 -5.59
CA MET A 294 14.92 10.05 -6.36
C MET A 294 14.01 11.24 -6.13
N TRP A 295 12.69 11.06 -6.21
CA TRP A 295 11.72 12.11 -5.94
C TRP A 295 11.64 12.46 -4.47
N GLY A 296 11.85 11.49 -3.56
CA GLY A 296 12.02 11.75 -2.13
C GLY A 296 13.18 12.70 -1.85
N ALA A 297 14.35 12.41 -2.43
CA ALA A 297 15.55 13.26 -2.32
C ALA A 297 15.37 14.65 -2.98
N LEU A 298 14.72 14.69 -4.15
CA LEU A 298 14.43 15.96 -4.81
C LEU A 298 13.51 16.82 -3.96
N SER A 299 12.52 16.21 -3.29
CA SER A 299 11.59 16.91 -2.41
C SER A 299 12.26 17.57 -1.20
N ASP A 300 13.41 17.07 -0.76
CA ASP A 300 14.21 17.69 0.30
C ASP A 300 14.83 19.03 -0.15
N ARG A 301 15.00 19.22 -1.47
CA ARG A 301 15.60 20.44 -2.06
C ARG A 301 14.55 21.43 -2.53
N VAL A 302 13.53 20.98 -3.28
CA VAL A 302 12.54 21.83 -3.94
C VAL A 302 11.25 22.01 -3.12
N GLY A 303 11.09 21.23 -2.06
CA GLY A 303 9.88 21.18 -1.25
C GLY A 303 8.99 19.98 -1.58
N ARG A 304 8.07 19.65 -0.67
CA ARG A 304 7.12 18.52 -0.81
C ARG A 304 6.00 18.88 -1.80
N ARG A 305 5.43 20.07 -1.62
CA ARG A 305 4.25 20.55 -2.32
C ARG A 305 4.38 20.57 -3.84
N PRO A 306 5.49 21.05 -4.45
CA PRO A 306 5.63 21.08 -5.91
C PRO A 306 5.55 19.69 -6.55
N LEU A 307 6.18 18.68 -5.95
CA LEU A 307 6.17 17.31 -6.49
C LEU A 307 4.82 16.63 -6.34
N LEU A 308 4.14 16.84 -5.20
CA LEU A 308 2.77 16.35 -4.99
C LEU A 308 1.80 16.92 -6.03
N LEU A 309 1.88 18.24 -6.29
CA LEU A 309 1.08 18.91 -7.32
C LEU A 309 1.44 18.42 -8.73
N ALA A 310 2.73 18.27 -9.02
CA ALA A 310 3.16 17.74 -10.32
C ALA A 310 2.57 16.35 -10.59
N SER A 311 2.54 15.46 -9.59
CA SER A 311 1.92 14.13 -9.72
C SER A 311 0.41 14.22 -9.97
N THR A 312 -0.33 14.98 -9.14
CA THR A 312 -1.79 15.08 -9.28
C THR A 312 -2.19 15.71 -10.61
N ILE A 313 -1.49 16.75 -11.04
CA ILE A 313 -1.77 17.44 -12.32
C ILE A 313 -1.41 16.53 -13.50
N SER A 314 -0.19 15.96 -13.52
CA SER A 314 0.26 15.15 -14.66
C SER A 314 -0.60 13.89 -14.84
N ILE A 315 -0.91 13.16 -13.76
CA ILE A 315 -1.79 12.00 -13.84
C ILE A 315 -3.22 12.45 -14.19
N GLY A 316 -3.75 13.50 -13.56
CA GLY A 316 -5.09 14.02 -13.85
C GLY A 316 -5.28 14.38 -15.32
N VAL A 317 -4.26 14.95 -15.97
CA VAL A 317 -4.31 15.33 -17.39
C VAL A 317 -4.04 14.13 -18.32
N LEU A 318 -3.04 13.30 -17.98
CA LEU A 318 -2.55 12.28 -18.89
C LEU A 318 -3.29 10.94 -18.77
N VAL A 319 -3.98 10.65 -17.67
CA VAL A 319 -4.56 9.32 -17.45
C VAL A 319 -5.60 8.96 -18.52
N TRP A 320 -6.47 9.90 -18.88
CA TRP A 320 -7.49 9.64 -19.88
C TRP A 320 -6.90 9.37 -21.29
N PRO A 321 -6.01 10.22 -21.87
CA PRO A 321 -5.42 9.93 -23.18
C PRO A 321 -4.54 8.68 -23.16
N LEU A 322 -3.81 8.40 -22.09
CA LEU A 322 -2.97 7.20 -21.99
C LEU A 322 -3.80 5.91 -21.94
N PHE A 323 -4.90 5.91 -21.17
CA PHE A 323 -5.83 4.77 -21.16
C PHE A 323 -6.54 4.60 -22.52
N SER A 324 -6.88 5.72 -23.18
CA SER A 324 -7.45 5.70 -24.52
C SER A 324 -6.47 5.07 -25.53
N LEU A 325 -5.19 5.42 -25.47
CA LEU A 325 -4.15 4.79 -26.31
C LEU A 325 -4.03 3.29 -26.05
N MET A 326 -4.02 2.89 -24.78
CA MET A 326 -3.95 1.46 -24.41
C MET A 326 -5.16 0.68 -24.91
N ALA A 327 -6.37 1.24 -24.79
CA ALA A 327 -7.61 0.56 -25.18
C ALA A 327 -7.81 0.49 -26.69
N ASN A 328 -7.40 1.53 -27.43
CA ASN A 328 -7.65 1.63 -28.88
C ASN A 328 -6.53 1.00 -29.72
N ILE A 329 -5.27 1.13 -29.31
CA ILE A 329 -4.12 0.59 -30.06
C ILE A 329 -3.73 -0.76 -29.48
N GLY A 330 -3.64 -0.86 -28.14
CA GLY A 330 -3.27 -2.09 -27.45
C GLY A 330 -1.83 -2.54 -27.68
N GLY A 331 -1.55 -3.78 -27.27
CA GLY A 331 -0.25 -4.39 -27.44
C GLY A 331 0.82 -3.93 -26.44
N ILE A 332 1.79 -4.81 -26.20
CA ILE A 332 2.82 -4.58 -25.17
C ILE A 332 3.72 -3.37 -25.47
N ALA A 333 3.96 -3.08 -26.75
CA ALA A 333 4.78 -1.93 -27.20
C ALA A 333 4.16 -0.58 -26.84
N VAL A 334 2.83 -0.50 -26.70
CA VAL A 334 2.11 0.70 -26.25
C VAL A 334 1.94 0.70 -24.75
N VAL A 335 1.52 -0.43 -24.19
CA VAL A 335 1.16 -0.54 -22.76
C VAL A 335 2.37 -0.39 -21.85
N MET A 336 3.50 -1.03 -22.15
CA MET A 336 4.67 -1.03 -21.27
C MET A 336 5.26 0.38 -21.06
N PRO A 337 5.53 1.20 -22.09
CA PRO A 337 6.00 2.58 -21.90
C PRO A 337 5.00 3.44 -21.11
N ILE A 338 3.71 3.25 -21.32
CA ILE A 338 2.68 3.97 -20.57
C ILE A 338 2.70 3.60 -19.10
N GLN A 339 2.84 2.32 -18.76
CA GLN A 339 2.93 1.88 -17.35
C GLN A 339 4.21 2.39 -16.67
N ILE A 340 5.34 2.42 -17.38
CA ILE A 340 6.57 3.04 -16.88
C ILE A 340 6.32 4.51 -16.57
N LEU A 341 5.75 5.26 -17.50
CA LEU A 341 5.45 6.67 -17.32
C LEU A 341 4.51 6.90 -16.13
N LEU A 342 3.41 6.18 -16.04
CA LEU A 342 2.45 6.29 -14.94
C LEU A 342 3.07 5.92 -13.59
N GLY A 343 3.94 4.91 -13.54
CA GLY A 343 4.70 4.54 -12.35
C GLY A 343 5.65 5.64 -11.88
N VAL A 344 6.39 6.26 -12.80
CA VAL A 344 7.30 7.39 -12.51
C VAL A 344 6.52 8.64 -12.06
N LEU A 345 5.38 8.94 -12.69
CA LEU A 345 4.52 10.05 -12.31
C LEU A 345 3.86 9.84 -10.94
N LEU A 346 3.46 8.62 -10.62
CA LEU A 346 2.93 8.28 -9.30
C LEU A 346 4.02 8.31 -8.22
N ALA A 347 5.26 7.99 -8.57
CA ALA A 347 6.40 8.10 -7.67
C ALA A 347 6.66 9.54 -7.22
N LEU A 348 6.29 10.59 -8.02
CA LEU A 348 6.32 12.00 -7.60
C LEU A 348 5.47 12.28 -6.36
N TYR A 349 4.39 11.52 -6.17
CA TYR A 349 3.56 11.59 -4.97
C TYR A 349 4.09 10.68 -3.87
N SER A 350 4.46 9.45 -4.23
CA SER A 350 4.85 8.40 -3.30
C SER A 350 6.21 8.67 -2.64
N GLY A 351 7.15 9.34 -3.32
CA GLY A 351 8.46 9.70 -2.75
C GLY A 351 8.35 10.66 -1.58
N PRO A 352 7.81 11.86 -1.75
CA PRO A 352 7.64 12.84 -0.68
C PRO A 352 6.46 12.53 0.27
N GLY A 353 5.50 11.70 -0.15
CA GLY A 353 4.23 11.47 0.55
C GLY A 353 4.35 11.12 2.03
N PRO A 354 5.16 10.13 2.44
CA PRO A 354 5.34 9.76 3.84
C PRO A 354 5.87 10.91 4.70
N ALA A 355 6.84 11.68 4.20
CA ALA A 355 7.36 12.85 4.89
C ALA A 355 6.29 13.96 4.96
N ALA A 356 5.67 14.29 3.84
CA ALA A 356 4.67 15.35 3.75
C ALA A 356 3.49 15.12 4.70
N ILE A 357 2.92 13.91 4.72
CA ILE A 357 1.79 13.59 5.60
C ILE A 357 2.20 13.62 7.08
N SER A 358 3.40 13.11 7.43
CA SER A 358 3.89 13.06 8.81
C SER A 358 4.20 14.45 9.37
N GLU A 359 4.73 15.35 8.55
CA GLU A 359 5.11 16.72 8.90
C GLU A 359 3.89 17.63 9.17
N ILE A 360 2.67 17.22 8.78
CA ILE A 360 1.42 17.95 9.08
C ILE A 360 1.09 17.88 10.58
N PHE A 361 1.46 16.76 11.24
CA PHE A 361 1.01 16.44 12.59
C PHE A 361 2.02 16.82 13.68
N PRO A 362 1.55 17.38 14.80
CA PRO A 362 2.33 17.42 16.04
C PRO A 362 2.70 16.00 16.49
N THR A 363 3.85 15.84 17.15
CA THR A 363 4.40 14.50 17.51
C THR A 363 3.41 13.65 18.30
N HIS A 364 2.70 14.23 19.29
CA HIS A 364 1.75 13.52 20.13
C HIS A 364 0.44 13.08 19.43
N LEU A 365 0.11 13.65 18.26
CA LEU A 365 -1.10 13.31 17.47
C LEU A 365 -0.76 12.50 16.22
N ARG A 366 0.52 12.46 15.84
CA ARG A 366 0.98 11.95 14.54
C ARG A 366 0.58 10.50 14.31
N SER A 367 0.95 9.59 15.20
CA SER A 367 0.68 8.16 14.98
C SER A 367 -0.82 7.85 14.92
N THR A 368 -1.62 8.46 15.78
CA THR A 368 -3.07 8.18 15.87
C THR A 368 -3.85 8.77 14.70
N TRP A 369 -3.78 10.09 14.51
CA TRP A 369 -4.63 10.78 13.54
C TRP A 369 -4.15 10.65 12.10
N MET A 370 -2.83 10.56 11.89
CA MET A 370 -2.28 10.24 10.57
C MET A 370 -2.70 8.83 10.13
N SER A 371 -2.54 7.83 11.03
CA SER A 371 -2.97 6.46 10.73
C SER A 371 -4.46 6.37 10.49
N ALA A 372 -5.29 7.04 11.29
CA ALA A 372 -6.74 7.03 11.12
C ALA A 372 -7.15 7.61 9.77
N GLY A 373 -6.64 8.80 9.40
CA GLY A 373 -6.94 9.44 8.11
C GLY A 373 -6.46 8.61 6.92
N TYR A 374 -5.21 8.14 6.98
CA TYR A 374 -4.63 7.28 5.94
C TYR A 374 -5.39 5.96 5.79
N THR A 375 -5.57 5.22 6.87
CA THR A 375 -6.20 3.90 6.84
C THR A 375 -7.66 3.97 6.37
N LEU A 376 -8.39 5.01 6.77
CA LEU A 376 -9.77 5.20 6.31
C LEU A 376 -9.82 5.49 4.80
N ALA A 377 -8.94 6.35 4.28
CA ALA A 377 -8.87 6.62 2.84
C ALA A 377 -8.49 5.36 2.04
N VAL A 378 -7.50 4.60 2.53
CA VAL A 378 -7.09 3.34 1.90
C VAL A 378 -8.21 2.31 1.96
N ALA A 379 -8.93 2.18 3.08
CA ALA A 379 -10.02 1.23 3.21
C ALA A 379 -11.18 1.53 2.26
N VAL A 380 -11.60 2.79 2.17
CA VAL A 380 -12.77 3.19 1.38
C VAL A 380 -12.44 3.31 -0.11
N PHE A 381 -11.34 3.99 -0.44
CA PHE A 381 -11.00 4.32 -1.83
C PHE A 381 -9.98 3.35 -2.43
N GLY A 382 -8.95 2.95 -1.68
CA GLY A 382 -7.87 2.13 -2.21
C GLY A 382 -8.26 0.66 -2.38
N GLY A 383 -8.68 0.00 -1.30
CA GLY A 383 -9.02 -1.42 -1.31
C GLY A 383 -10.14 -1.76 -2.29
N PHE A 384 -11.08 -0.85 -2.48
CA PHE A 384 -12.16 -1.00 -3.45
C PHE A 384 -11.86 -0.40 -4.83
N ALA A 385 -10.69 0.18 -5.08
CA ALA A 385 -10.40 0.77 -6.39
C ALA A 385 -10.51 -0.22 -7.55
N PRO A 386 -10.01 -1.47 -7.48
CA PRO A 386 -10.23 -2.45 -8.54
C PRO A 386 -11.70 -2.81 -8.74
N PHE A 387 -12.47 -2.90 -7.66
CA PHE A 387 -13.92 -3.11 -7.72
C PHE A 387 -14.61 -1.93 -8.41
N MET A 388 -14.35 -0.70 -7.95
CA MET A 388 -14.95 0.52 -8.50
C MET A 388 -14.59 0.69 -9.97
N ALA A 389 -13.34 0.46 -10.36
CA ALA A 389 -12.92 0.53 -11.74
C ALA A 389 -13.67 -0.50 -12.63
N THR A 390 -13.78 -1.74 -12.17
CA THR A 390 -14.50 -2.79 -12.88
C THR A 390 -15.99 -2.51 -12.95
N TRP A 391 -16.61 -2.04 -11.85
CA TRP A 391 -18.02 -1.69 -11.78
C TRP A 391 -18.38 -0.51 -12.69
N LEU A 392 -17.56 0.56 -12.69
CA LEU A 392 -17.77 1.73 -13.55
C LEU A 392 -17.77 1.36 -15.04
N ILE A 393 -16.89 0.46 -15.47
CA ILE A 393 -16.88 -0.02 -16.85
C ILE A 393 -18.15 -0.82 -17.14
N GLY A 394 -18.55 -1.73 -16.24
CA GLY A 394 -19.79 -2.51 -16.40
C GLY A 394 -21.04 -1.63 -16.47
N ALA A 395 -21.11 -0.59 -15.64
CA ALA A 395 -22.25 0.33 -15.57
C ALA A 395 -22.33 1.31 -16.77
N THR A 396 -21.19 1.72 -17.31
CA THR A 396 -21.13 2.73 -18.39
C THR A 396 -20.90 2.14 -19.78
N GLY A 397 -20.42 0.90 -19.85
CA GLY A 397 -19.95 0.28 -21.10
C GLY A 397 -18.62 0.86 -21.63
N SER A 398 -18.02 1.83 -20.94
CA SER A 398 -16.79 2.52 -21.38
C SER A 398 -15.56 2.02 -20.61
N PRO A 399 -14.52 1.48 -21.27
CA PRO A 399 -13.28 1.09 -20.62
C PRO A 399 -12.52 2.27 -19.99
N LEU A 400 -12.85 3.50 -20.39
CA LEU A 400 -12.23 4.72 -19.90
C LEU A 400 -12.93 5.31 -18.65
N ALA A 401 -14.11 4.78 -18.26
CA ALA A 401 -14.88 5.30 -17.14
C ALA A 401 -14.08 5.46 -15.83
N PRO A 402 -13.19 4.53 -15.43
CA PRO A 402 -12.37 4.70 -14.22
C PRO A 402 -11.47 5.94 -14.25
N THR A 403 -11.07 6.40 -15.43
CA THR A 403 -10.19 7.58 -15.55
C THR A 403 -10.92 8.86 -15.20
N TYR A 404 -12.09 9.12 -15.80
CA TYR A 404 -12.81 10.39 -15.62
C TYR A 404 -13.83 10.38 -14.48
N LEU A 405 -14.31 9.21 -14.01
CA LEU A 405 -15.24 9.12 -12.89
C LEU A 405 -14.57 8.81 -11.54
N TYR A 406 -13.33 8.35 -11.53
CA TYR A 406 -12.67 7.94 -10.30
C TYR A 406 -11.27 8.57 -10.11
N LEU A 407 -10.33 8.38 -11.05
CA LEU A 407 -8.96 8.89 -10.93
C LEU A 407 -8.88 10.42 -10.99
N ILE A 408 -9.53 11.06 -11.98
CA ILE A 408 -9.51 12.51 -12.13
C ILE A 408 -10.19 13.22 -10.95
N PRO A 409 -11.39 12.81 -10.49
CA PRO A 409 -11.98 13.36 -9.27
C PRO A 409 -11.10 13.19 -8.03
N ALA A 410 -10.47 12.03 -7.85
CA ALA A 410 -9.54 11.80 -6.76
C ALA A 410 -8.33 12.74 -6.83
N ALA A 411 -7.77 12.96 -8.03
CA ALA A 411 -6.67 13.90 -8.26
C ALA A 411 -7.07 15.34 -7.91
N LEU A 412 -8.26 15.76 -8.31
CA LEU A 412 -8.78 17.11 -8.00
C LEU A 412 -8.98 17.31 -6.48
N ILE A 413 -9.55 16.34 -5.78
CA ILE A 413 -9.74 16.41 -4.33
C ILE A 413 -8.40 16.55 -3.62
N SER A 414 -7.44 15.68 -3.89
CA SER A 414 -6.14 15.72 -3.23
C SER A 414 -5.32 16.94 -3.66
N MET A 415 -5.45 17.40 -4.91
CA MET A 415 -4.83 18.65 -5.38
C MET A 415 -5.31 19.85 -4.55
N ILE A 416 -6.62 19.98 -4.29
CA ILE A 416 -7.19 21.03 -3.45
C ILE A 416 -6.61 20.97 -2.03
N VAL A 417 -6.48 19.77 -1.47
CA VAL A 417 -5.87 19.56 -0.15
C VAL A 417 -4.40 19.98 -0.16
N VAL A 418 -3.62 19.53 -1.14
CA VAL A 418 -2.18 19.87 -1.27
C VAL A 418 -1.99 21.38 -1.48
N LEU A 419 -2.88 22.07 -2.21
CA LEU A 419 -2.84 23.51 -2.39
C LEU A 419 -3.04 24.28 -1.06
N ARG A 420 -3.79 23.72 -0.11
CA ARG A 420 -4.01 24.29 1.22
C ARG A 420 -2.91 23.95 2.22
N LEU A 421 -2.10 22.94 1.96
CA LEU A 421 -0.98 22.58 2.82
C LEU A 421 0.12 23.64 2.74
N LYS A 422 0.69 23.98 3.90
CA LYS A 422 1.91 24.79 3.95
C LYS A 422 3.11 23.90 3.61
N GLU A 423 4.11 24.49 2.95
CA GLU A 423 5.37 23.78 2.73
C GLU A 423 6.03 23.43 4.06
N THR A 424 6.45 22.17 4.21
CA THR A 424 6.96 21.63 5.48
C THR A 424 8.44 21.25 5.40
N SER A 425 9.03 21.22 4.19
CA SER A 425 10.42 20.84 3.98
C SER A 425 11.38 21.69 4.82
N GLY A 426 12.32 21.03 5.50
CA GLY A 426 13.35 21.68 6.32
C GLY A 426 12.85 22.27 7.66
N ARG A 427 11.56 22.14 8.00
CA ARG A 427 11.04 22.63 9.28
C ARG A 427 11.22 21.59 10.40
N PRO A 428 11.45 22.01 11.65
CA PRO A 428 11.43 21.07 12.77
C PRO A 428 10.06 20.42 12.90
N LEU A 429 10.04 19.16 13.35
CA LEU A 429 8.78 18.46 13.70
C LEU A 429 8.15 19.18 14.90
N ARG A 430 6.84 19.37 14.85
CA ARG A 430 6.07 20.03 15.91
C ARG A 430 5.66 19.05 16.99
#